data_79245756b44560a6ec0392a047382f2c
#
_entry.id   79245756b44560a6ec0392a047382f2c
#
_cell.length_a   1.000
_cell.length_b   1.000
_cell.length_c   1.000
_cell.angle_alpha   90.00
_cell.angle_beta   90.00
_cell.angle_gamma   90.00
#
_symmetry.space_group_name_H-M   'P 1'
#
loop_
_entity.id
_entity.type
_entity.pdbx_description
1 polymer ?
#
loop_
_entity_poly.entity_id
_entity_poly.type
_entity_poly.pdbx_seq_one_letter_code
_entity_poly.pdbx_strand_id
1 'polypeptide(L)'
;VLAAVLAVAAPLVGAQPAAAPVGRWDGAISLPGQELRVVVDLSSADGGALAGVIDIPAQGATDLPLVEVQAKDGAVSFAIQGVPGSPRFKGALSSDGTVLSGDFTQGGQTFPFRLERKGDPAREAAPALAGIGDFIQQAMKDWKVPGFAVAVVKDDAVVFAEGYGLRDVEKSLPATRDTLFAIGSSTKAFTAASLAVLVEDGKLAWDAPVRTYLPTFALKDDVAREHMTPRDLVTHRSGLPRHDFVWYNAPLTRKEMVERLGHLEPNAGFREKFQYQNLMFMTAGYLAGQVAGTTWEDLVRARVFRPLGMTSSNFSVRDSEKTADYALPYQEKDKVARRI
;
A
#
# COMPACT_ATOMS: atom_id res chain seq x y z
N VAL A 1 -42.34 28.30 66.77
CA VAL A 1 -42.03 27.27 65.74
C VAL A 1 -41.31 27.96 64.58
N LEU A 2 -39.99 27.86 64.57
CA LEU A 2 -39.13 28.37 63.48
C LEU A 2 -39.03 27.27 62.40
N ALA A 3 -39.44 27.55 61.19
CA ALA A 3 -39.23 26.69 60.05
C ALA A 3 -37.90 27.10 59.38
N ALA A 4 -36.91 26.19 59.42
CA ALA A 4 -35.66 26.36 58.71
C ALA A 4 -35.87 25.88 57.25
N VAL A 5 -35.69 26.78 56.27
CA VAL A 5 -35.62 26.47 54.85
C VAL A 5 -34.21 26.03 54.49
N LEU A 6 -34.04 24.73 54.23
CA LEU A 6 -32.78 24.22 53.63
C LEU A 6 -32.79 24.55 52.15
N ALA A 7 -31.90 25.46 51.76
CA ALA A 7 -31.60 25.66 50.36
C ALA A 7 -30.60 24.56 49.91
N VAL A 8 -31.07 23.64 49.08
CA VAL A 8 -30.21 22.65 48.37
C VAL A 8 -29.53 23.37 47.22
N ALA A 9 -28.23 23.64 47.37
CA ALA A 9 -27.39 24.11 46.26
C ALA A 9 -27.19 22.96 45.26
N ALA A 10 -27.70 23.12 44.04
CA ALA A 10 -27.36 22.21 42.94
C ALA A 10 -25.85 22.30 42.65
N PRO A 11 -25.18 21.18 42.43
CA PRO A 11 -23.78 21.22 42.02
C PRO A 11 -23.63 21.90 40.67
N LEU A 12 -22.77 22.89 40.54
CA LEU A 12 -22.30 23.45 39.30
C LEU A 12 -21.66 22.29 38.52
N VAL A 13 -22.29 21.85 37.44
CA VAL A 13 -21.68 20.95 36.47
C VAL A 13 -20.48 21.73 35.87
N GLY A 14 -19.30 21.43 36.34
CA GLY A 14 -18.08 21.98 35.77
C GLY A 14 -18.03 21.67 34.28
N ALA A 15 -17.80 22.69 33.45
CA ALA A 15 -17.60 22.52 32.04
C ALA A 15 -16.48 21.49 31.82
N GLN A 16 -16.80 20.38 31.19
CA GLN A 16 -15.79 19.38 30.81
C GLN A 16 -14.77 20.08 29.91
N PRO A 17 -13.46 19.90 30.12
CA PRO A 17 -12.47 20.51 29.24
C PRO A 17 -12.74 20.08 27.81
N ALA A 18 -12.75 21.05 26.89
CA ALA A 18 -12.98 20.79 25.49
C ALA A 18 -11.99 19.72 25.01
N ALA A 19 -12.48 18.71 24.31
CA ALA A 19 -11.66 17.61 23.78
C ALA A 19 -10.53 18.20 22.91
N ALA A 20 -9.30 17.76 23.12
CA ALA A 20 -8.19 18.18 22.27
C ALA A 20 -8.42 17.72 20.82
N PRO A 21 -8.06 18.53 19.79
CA PRO A 21 -8.29 18.18 18.38
C PRO A 21 -7.33 17.10 17.85
N VAL A 22 -6.46 16.54 18.71
CA VAL A 22 -5.47 15.51 18.34
C VAL A 22 -6.18 14.28 17.78
N GLY A 23 -5.69 13.76 16.65
CA GLY A 23 -6.21 12.58 15.98
C GLY A 23 -6.34 12.78 14.47
N ARG A 24 -6.81 11.76 13.78
CA ARG A 24 -7.05 11.75 12.34
C ARG A 24 -8.47 12.22 12.03
N TRP A 25 -8.58 13.08 11.04
CA TRP A 25 -9.80 13.73 10.59
C TRP A 25 -9.97 13.51 9.09
N ASP A 26 -11.10 13.02 8.65
CA ASP A 26 -11.42 12.79 7.23
C ASP A 26 -12.69 13.56 6.86
N GLY A 27 -12.68 14.24 5.74
CA GLY A 27 -13.82 14.97 5.26
C GLY A 27 -13.52 15.75 4.00
N ALA A 28 -14.25 16.86 3.80
CA ALA A 28 -14.13 17.61 2.57
C ALA A 28 -14.26 19.12 2.75
N ILE A 29 -13.70 19.83 1.80
CA ILE A 29 -13.98 21.24 1.53
C ILE A 29 -15.05 21.28 0.43
N SER A 30 -16.16 21.97 0.68
CA SER A 30 -17.26 22.09 -0.28
C SER A 30 -16.97 23.22 -1.26
N LEU A 31 -16.48 22.87 -2.43
CA LEU A 31 -16.24 23.81 -3.54
C LEU A 31 -17.49 23.92 -4.44
N PRO A 32 -17.63 24.97 -5.25
CA PRO A 32 -18.72 25.08 -6.22
C PRO A 32 -18.76 23.88 -7.17
N GLY A 33 -19.79 23.04 -7.06
CA GLY A 33 -20.04 21.89 -7.91
C GLY A 33 -19.23 20.63 -7.62
N GLN A 34 -18.37 20.63 -6.58
CA GLN A 34 -17.59 19.44 -6.20
C GLN A 34 -17.12 19.49 -4.74
N GLU A 35 -16.82 18.35 -4.18
CA GLU A 35 -16.16 18.24 -2.88
C GLU A 35 -14.67 17.91 -3.07
N LEU A 36 -13.81 18.63 -2.37
CA LEU A 36 -12.39 18.31 -2.29
C LEU A 36 -12.12 17.55 -0.99
N ARG A 37 -11.97 16.24 -1.10
CA ARG A 37 -11.64 15.40 0.05
C ARG A 37 -10.27 15.76 0.60
N VAL A 38 -10.18 15.85 1.93
CA VAL A 38 -8.94 16.07 2.67
C VAL A 38 -8.88 15.15 3.88
N VAL A 39 -7.66 14.76 4.26
CA VAL A 39 -7.39 14.02 5.48
C VAL A 39 -6.39 14.84 6.29
N VAL A 40 -6.68 15.11 7.55
CA VAL A 40 -5.85 15.91 8.44
C VAL A 40 -5.45 15.07 9.65
N ASP A 41 -4.14 14.96 9.90
CA ASP A 41 -3.60 14.32 11.09
C ASP A 41 -3.04 15.39 12.03
N LEU A 42 -3.63 15.54 13.22
CA LEU A 42 -3.18 16.45 14.27
C LEU A 42 -2.54 15.69 15.41
N SER A 43 -1.37 16.10 15.85
CA SER A 43 -0.60 15.50 16.93
C SER A 43 -0.18 16.54 17.98
N SER A 44 0.15 16.07 19.17
CA SER A 44 0.79 16.89 20.20
C SER A 44 2.30 16.72 20.09
N ALA A 45 3.00 17.84 19.88
CA ALA A 45 4.46 17.89 19.95
C ALA A 45 4.96 18.11 21.39
N ASP A 46 6.26 17.97 21.59
CA ASP A 46 6.90 18.21 22.88
C ASP A 46 6.56 19.63 23.40
N GLY A 47 6.16 19.70 24.67
CA GLY A 47 5.73 20.97 25.30
C GLY A 47 4.26 21.34 25.08
N GLY A 48 3.42 20.43 24.49
CA GLY A 48 1.98 20.65 24.33
C GLY A 48 1.59 21.49 23.11
N ALA A 49 2.54 21.87 22.26
CA ALA A 49 2.26 22.49 20.98
C ALA A 49 1.56 21.48 20.04
N LEU A 50 0.66 21.99 19.19
CA LEU A 50 0.02 21.16 18.17
C LEU A 50 0.82 21.21 16.85
N ALA A 51 0.95 20.07 16.22
CA ALA A 51 1.52 19.89 14.90
C ALA A 51 0.59 19.01 14.05
N GLY A 52 0.81 18.95 12.74
CA GLY A 52 0.02 18.07 11.89
C GLY A 52 0.44 18.11 10.44
N VAL A 53 -0.21 17.24 9.67
CA VAL A 53 -0.09 17.15 8.21
C VAL A 53 -1.48 17.05 7.59
N ILE A 54 -1.57 17.35 6.29
CA ILE A 54 -2.80 17.20 5.51
C ILE A 54 -2.50 16.51 4.17
N ASP A 55 -3.37 15.56 3.82
CA ASP A 55 -3.41 14.92 2.51
C ASP A 55 -4.54 15.49 1.67
N ILE A 56 -4.30 15.65 0.38
CA ILE A 56 -5.30 16.04 -0.62
C ILE A 56 -5.25 15.01 -1.76
N PRO A 57 -5.94 13.86 -1.61
CA PRO A 57 -5.81 12.73 -2.52
C PRO A 57 -6.10 13.06 -3.99
N ALA A 58 -7.09 13.90 -4.25
CA ALA A 58 -7.45 14.34 -5.61
C ALA A 58 -6.33 15.13 -6.31
N GLN A 59 -5.36 15.65 -5.57
CA GLN A 59 -4.22 16.41 -6.08
C GLN A 59 -2.90 15.60 -5.98
N GLY A 60 -2.95 14.35 -5.50
CA GLY A 60 -1.77 13.53 -5.26
C GLY A 60 -0.83 14.11 -4.20
N ALA A 61 -1.32 15.01 -3.35
CA ALA A 61 -0.54 15.65 -2.30
C ALA A 61 -0.69 14.88 -0.99
N THR A 62 0.43 14.50 -0.38
CA THR A 62 0.49 13.76 0.88
C THR A 62 1.44 14.43 1.85
N ASP A 63 1.15 14.30 3.14
CA ASP A 63 1.98 14.78 4.25
C ASP A 63 2.38 16.25 4.15
N LEU A 64 1.51 17.11 3.60
CA LEU A 64 1.78 18.54 3.55
C LEU A 64 1.80 19.11 4.98
N PRO A 65 2.90 19.76 5.42
CA PRO A 65 3.01 20.24 6.78
C PRO A 65 1.99 21.30 7.11
N LEU A 66 1.37 21.19 8.28
CA LEU A 66 0.54 22.25 8.86
C LEU A 66 1.39 23.20 9.70
N VAL A 67 1.08 24.48 9.58
CA VAL A 67 1.71 25.55 10.37
C VAL A 67 0.64 26.36 11.09
N GLU A 68 1.04 27.10 12.13
CA GLU A 68 0.15 27.91 12.94
C GLU A 68 -1.03 27.11 13.52
N VAL A 69 -0.78 25.86 13.89
CA VAL A 69 -1.81 24.98 14.46
C VAL A 69 -2.15 25.47 15.87
N GLN A 70 -3.39 25.86 16.07
CA GLN A 70 -3.89 26.40 17.35
C GLN A 70 -5.22 25.73 17.71
N ALA A 71 -5.38 25.45 18.99
CA ALA A 71 -6.68 25.03 19.54
C ALA A 71 -6.89 25.75 20.87
N LYS A 72 -8.02 26.39 21.02
CA LYS A 72 -8.43 27.08 22.23
C LYS A 72 -9.95 27.10 22.35
N ASP A 73 -10.45 26.67 23.49
CA ASP A 73 -11.91 26.72 23.80
C ASP A 73 -12.81 26.10 22.71
N GLY A 74 -12.34 24.96 22.11
CA GLY A 74 -13.03 24.28 21.04
C GLY A 74 -12.80 24.86 19.64
N ALA A 75 -12.27 26.09 19.52
CA ALA A 75 -11.87 26.62 18.22
C ALA A 75 -10.52 25.99 17.77
N VAL A 76 -10.42 25.65 16.48
CA VAL A 76 -9.23 25.06 15.86
C VAL A 76 -8.88 25.85 14.60
N SER A 77 -7.60 26.17 14.43
CA SER A 77 -7.13 26.80 13.20
C SER A 77 -5.74 26.29 12.81
N PHE A 78 -5.49 26.20 11.51
CA PHE A 78 -4.19 25.85 10.93
C PHE A 78 -4.07 26.34 9.50
N ALA A 79 -2.84 26.43 8.98
CA ALA A 79 -2.55 26.75 7.60
C ALA A 79 -1.71 25.63 6.96
N ILE A 80 -1.77 25.49 5.62
CA ILE A 80 -0.94 24.52 4.89
C ILE A 80 0.32 25.24 4.43
N GLN A 81 1.48 24.67 4.75
CA GLN A 81 2.78 25.23 4.36
C GLN A 81 3.07 24.98 2.88
N GLY A 82 3.63 26.00 2.21
CA GLY A 82 4.19 25.85 0.86
C GLY A 82 3.17 25.80 -0.27
N VAL A 83 1.88 25.99 0.02
CA VAL A 83 0.81 25.99 -0.99
C VAL A 83 0.44 27.40 -1.39
N PRO A 84 0.34 27.72 -2.70
CA PRO A 84 -0.06 29.05 -3.18
C PRO A 84 -1.43 29.50 -2.66
N GLY A 85 -1.58 30.80 -2.42
CA GLY A 85 -2.85 31.36 -1.95
C GLY A 85 -3.05 31.28 -0.43
N SER A 86 -2.03 30.84 0.32
CA SER A 86 -2.02 30.77 1.79
C SER A 86 -3.27 30.08 2.36
N PRO A 87 -3.51 28.80 2.03
CA PRO A 87 -4.69 28.07 2.47
C PRO A 87 -4.73 27.95 3.99
N ARG A 88 -5.88 28.27 4.57
CA ARG A 88 -6.12 28.27 6.02
C ARG A 88 -7.47 27.70 6.38
N PHE A 89 -7.46 26.88 7.40
CA PHE A 89 -8.67 26.33 8.04
C PHE A 89 -8.94 27.09 9.33
N LYS A 90 -10.21 27.39 9.59
CA LYS A 90 -10.65 28.01 10.83
C LYS A 90 -12.05 27.47 11.17
N GLY A 91 -12.14 26.71 12.23
CA GLY A 91 -13.38 26.01 12.59
C GLY A 91 -13.52 25.79 14.08
N ALA A 92 -14.55 25.04 14.44
CA ALA A 92 -14.82 24.63 15.80
C ALA A 92 -15.13 23.13 15.89
N LEU A 93 -14.75 22.54 17.02
CA LEU A 93 -15.11 21.18 17.38
C LEU A 93 -16.58 21.15 17.83
N SER A 94 -17.31 20.11 17.42
CA SER A 94 -18.59 19.76 18.03
C SER A 94 -18.44 19.47 19.53
N SER A 95 -19.52 19.58 20.27
CA SER A 95 -19.52 19.38 21.74
C SER A 95 -19.04 17.99 22.17
N ASP A 96 -19.22 16.97 21.31
CA ASP A 96 -18.73 15.60 21.51
C ASP A 96 -17.31 15.38 20.99
N GLY A 97 -16.69 16.39 20.37
CA GLY A 97 -15.34 16.34 19.82
C GLY A 97 -15.17 15.45 18.59
N THR A 98 -16.26 15.06 17.90
CA THR A 98 -16.23 14.13 16.76
C THR A 98 -16.24 14.83 15.41
N VAL A 99 -16.63 16.11 15.34
CA VAL A 99 -16.70 16.90 14.10
C VAL A 99 -15.91 18.18 14.27
N LEU A 100 -15.09 18.51 13.27
CA LEU A 100 -14.46 19.82 13.11
C LEU A 100 -15.03 20.45 11.83
N SER A 101 -15.70 21.58 11.96
CA SER A 101 -16.30 22.27 10.83
C SER A 101 -16.07 23.78 10.90
N GLY A 102 -16.07 24.44 9.75
CA GLY A 102 -15.81 25.87 9.67
C GLY A 102 -15.50 26.34 8.24
N ASP A 103 -14.61 27.31 8.14
CA ASP A 103 -14.25 27.96 6.89
C ASP A 103 -12.82 27.61 6.46
N PHE A 104 -12.67 27.24 5.21
CA PHE A 104 -11.41 27.13 4.49
C PHE A 104 -11.24 28.35 3.59
N THR A 105 -10.11 29.05 3.70
CA THR A 105 -9.81 30.23 2.88
C THR A 105 -8.56 29.99 2.04
N GLN A 106 -8.61 30.34 0.75
CA GLN A 106 -7.46 30.29 -0.15
C GLN A 106 -7.60 31.34 -1.25
N GLY A 107 -6.55 32.12 -1.51
CA GLY A 107 -6.57 33.13 -2.58
C GLY A 107 -7.68 34.18 -2.45
N GLY A 108 -8.13 34.49 -1.24
CA GLY A 108 -9.22 35.44 -0.98
C GLY A 108 -10.62 34.85 -1.12
N GLN A 109 -10.76 33.59 -1.45
CA GLN A 109 -12.04 32.87 -1.47
C GLN A 109 -12.23 32.07 -0.18
N THR A 110 -13.47 31.88 0.22
CA THR A 110 -13.84 31.14 1.42
C THR A 110 -14.87 30.07 1.08
N PHE A 111 -14.65 28.86 1.58
CA PHE A 111 -15.48 27.68 1.36
C PHE A 111 -15.73 26.97 2.69
N PRO A 112 -16.90 26.40 2.94
CA PRO A 112 -17.13 25.60 4.12
C PRO A 112 -16.37 24.29 4.05
N PHE A 113 -15.92 23.82 5.21
CA PHE A 113 -15.36 22.46 5.36
C PHE A 113 -16.03 21.72 6.51
N ARG A 114 -16.04 20.38 6.42
CA ARG A 114 -16.47 19.50 7.47
C ARG A 114 -15.54 18.29 7.49
N LEU A 115 -14.95 18.04 8.66
CA LEU A 115 -14.11 16.88 8.94
C LEU A 115 -14.73 16.09 10.09
N GLU A 116 -14.69 14.76 9.97
CA GLU A 116 -15.13 13.85 11.02
C GLU A 116 -13.91 13.16 11.62
N ARG A 117 -13.87 13.10 12.94
CA ARG A 117 -12.79 12.41 13.64
C ARG A 117 -12.87 10.93 13.32
N LYS A 118 -11.80 10.37 12.79
CA LYS A 118 -11.64 8.93 12.67
C LYS A 118 -11.12 8.38 13.98
N GLY A 119 -11.57 7.19 14.34
CA GLY A 119 -11.00 6.45 15.44
C GLY A 119 -9.52 6.18 15.22
N ASP A 120 -8.82 5.86 16.27
CA ASP A 120 -7.45 5.33 16.14
C ASP A 120 -7.52 3.93 15.51
N PRO A 121 -7.03 3.76 14.26
CA PRO A 121 -7.12 2.47 13.56
C PRO A 121 -6.50 1.32 14.38
N ALA A 122 -5.44 1.58 15.13
CA ALA A 122 -4.79 0.58 15.96
C ALA A 122 -5.68 0.17 17.15
N ARG A 123 -6.31 1.15 17.81
CA ARG A 123 -7.26 0.89 18.90
C ARG A 123 -8.50 0.16 18.42
N GLU A 124 -9.03 0.53 17.26
CA GLU A 124 -10.18 -0.16 16.66
C GLU A 124 -9.86 -1.58 16.20
N ALA A 125 -8.65 -1.81 15.70
CA ALA A 125 -8.20 -3.13 15.26
C ALA A 125 -7.83 -4.06 16.44
N ALA A 126 -7.46 -3.51 17.60
CA ALA A 126 -6.94 -4.28 18.74
C ALA A 126 -7.84 -5.47 19.15
N PRO A 127 -9.19 -5.34 19.24
CA PRO A 127 -10.04 -6.49 19.56
C PRO A 127 -9.99 -7.61 18.50
N ALA A 128 -9.93 -7.25 17.22
CA ALA A 128 -9.87 -8.22 16.12
C ALA A 128 -8.48 -8.88 16.02
N LEU A 129 -7.44 -8.23 16.52
CA LEU A 129 -6.06 -8.73 16.52
C LEU A 129 -5.71 -9.45 17.84
N ALA A 130 -6.63 -9.51 18.80
CA ALA A 130 -6.39 -10.23 20.06
C ALA A 130 -6.07 -11.72 19.79
N GLY A 131 -4.94 -12.21 20.31
CA GLY A 131 -4.49 -13.60 20.12
C GLY A 131 -3.85 -13.90 18.75
N ILE A 132 -3.67 -12.91 17.87
CA ILE A 132 -3.05 -13.12 16.54
C ILE A 132 -1.64 -13.71 16.64
N GLY A 133 -0.86 -13.32 17.67
CA GLY A 133 0.48 -13.87 17.89
C GLY A 133 0.46 -15.38 18.17
N ASP A 134 -0.45 -15.83 19.03
CA ASP A 134 -0.61 -17.26 19.36
C ASP A 134 -1.09 -18.05 18.13
N PHE A 135 -2.03 -17.47 17.36
CA PHE A 135 -2.49 -18.06 16.10
C PHE A 135 -1.34 -18.23 15.11
N ILE A 136 -0.51 -17.19 14.91
CA ILE A 136 0.64 -17.24 14.00
C ILE A 136 1.64 -18.30 14.46
N GLN A 137 1.97 -18.35 15.74
CA GLN A 137 2.90 -19.35 16.28
C GLN A 137 2.37 -20.78 16.10
N GLN A 138 1.06 -21.00 16.28
CA GLN A 138 0.45 -22.30 16.03
C GLN A 138 0.48 -22.64 14.52
N ALA A 139 0.11 -21.71 13.66
CA ALA A 139 0.18 -21.91 12.21
C ALA A 139 1.62 -22.23 11.74
N MET A 140 2.63 -21.54 12.26
CA MET A 140 4.03 -21.85 11.95
C MET A 140 4.44 -23.26 12.34
N LYS A 141 3.96 -23.77 13.48
CA LYS A 141 4.19 -25.16 13.90
C LYS A 141 3.51 -26.15 12.96
N ASP A 142 2.25 -25.91 12.64
CA ASP A 142 1.43 -26.80 11.80
C ASP A 142 1.99 -26.89 10.37
N TRP A 143 2.43 -25.77 9.84
CA TRP A 143 3.01 -25.66 8.48
C TRP A 143 4.54 -25.80 8.45
N LYS A 144 5.18 -25.95 9.61
CA LYS A 144 6.64 -26.08 9.78
C LYS A 144 7.43 -24.94 9.12
N VAL A 145 6.90 -23.72 9.23
CA VAL A 145 7.53 -22.51 8.71
C VAL A 145 8.51 -21.99 9.75
N PRO A 146 9.82 -21.89 9.42
CA PRO A 146 10.83 -21.48 10.41
C PRO A 146 10.76 -20.00 10.78
N GLY A 147 10.38 -19.13 9.87
CA GLY A 147 10.30 -17.69 10.09
C GLY A 147 9.16 -17.06 9.32
N PHE A 148 8.57 -16.02 9.91
CA PHE A 148 7.39 -15.33 9.38
C PHE A 148 7.45 -13.84 9.71
N ALA A 149 6.95 -12.98 8.84
CA ALA A 149 6.66 -11.59 9.14
C ALA A 149 5.26 -11.26 8.65
N VAL A 150 4.54 -10.47 9.42
CA VAL A 150 3.17 -10.06 9.10
C VAL A 150 2.98 -8.58 9.38
N ALA A 151 2.25 -7.90 8.49
CA ALA A 151 1.76 -6.56 8.72
C ALA A 151 0.26 -6.54 8.43
N VAL A 152 -0.47 -5.79 9.24
CA VAL A 152 -1.89 -5.50 9.04
C VAL A 152 -2.05 -4.00 8.88
N VAL A 153 -2.70 -3.61 7.80
CA VAL A 153 -3.00 -2.20 7.50
C VAL A 153 -4.51 -2.01 7.58
N LYS A 154 -4.94 -0.98 8.29
CA LYS A 154 -6.34 -0.56 8.39
C LYS A 154 -6.40 0.96 8.26
N ASP A 155 -7.26 1.46 7.37
CA ASP A 155 -7.49 2.89 7.17
C ASP A 155 -6.17 3.68 6.99
N ASP A 156 -5.30 3.21 6.08
CA ASP A 156 -3.97 3.74 5.74
C ASP A 156 -2.94 3.74 6.90
N ALA A 157 -3.25 3.13 8.03
CA ALA A 157 -2.34 2.97 9.18
C ALA A 157 -1.87 1.52 9.34
N VAL A 158 -0.58 1.33 9.63
CA VAL A 158 -0.05 0.03 10.05
C VAL A 158 -0.47 -0.21 11.50
N VAL A 159 -1.46 -1.09 11.69
CA VAL A 159 -2.02 -1.39 13.02
C VAL A 159 -1.35 -2.58 13.70
N PHE A 160 -0.58 -3.35 12.96
CA PHE A 160 0.22 -4.46 13.48
C PHE A 160 1.37 -4.76 12.51
N ALA A 161 2.59 -4.96 13.01
CA ALA A 161 3.73 -5.38 12.21
C ALA A 161 4.77 -6.08 13.09
N GLU A 162 4.91 -7.39 12.92
CA GLU A 162 5.76 -8.24 13.76
C GLU A 162 6.47 -9.34 12.96
N GLY A 163 7.63 -9.77 13.43
CA GLY A 163 8.35 -10.96 12.96
C GLY A 163 8.26 -12.09 13.97
N TYR A 164 8.24 -13.32 13.50
CA TYR A 164 8.12 -14.52 14.30
C TYR A 164 9.12 -15.59 13.85
N GLY A 165 9.64 -16.38 14.78
CA GLY A 165 10.56 -17.47 14.47
C GLY A 165 11.94 -16.97 14.01
N LEU A 166 12.57 -17.72 13.10
CA LEU A 166 13.97 -17.53 12.71
C LEU A 166 14.10 -17.24 11.20
N ARG A 167 14.83 -16.21 10.82
CA ARG A 167 15.25 -15.96 9.44
C ARG A 167 16.47 -16.78 9.01
N ASP A 168 17.24 -17.25 9.99
CA ASP A 168 18.39 -18.15 9.84
C ASP A 168 18.34 -19.16 10.97
N VAL A 169 17.98 -20.42 10.63
CA VAL A 169 17.80 -21.49 11.61
C VAL A 169 19.14 -21.93 12.18
N GLU A 170 20.17 -22.03 11.34
CA GLU A 170 21.49 -22.50 11.73
C GLU A 170 22.18 -21.57 12.72
N LYS A 171 21.97 -20.27 12.53
CA LYS A 171 22.53 -19.23 13.41
C LYS A 171 21.59 -18.77 14.51
N SER A 172 20.38 -19.33 14.56
CA SER A 172 19.34 -18.93 15.52
C SER A 172 19.03 -17.42 15.48
N LEU A 173 19.08 -16.82 14.28
CA LEU A 173 18.78 -15.39 14.11
C LEU A 173 17.26 -15.19 13.97
N PRO A 174 16.66 -14.30 14.79
CA PRO A 174 15.21 -14.07 14.75
C PRO A 174 14.78 -13.37 13.47
N ALA A 175 13.58 -13.69 12.97
CA ALA A 175 12.90 -12.88 12.02
C ALA A 175 12.30 -11.64 12.72
N THR A 176 12.40 -10.49 12.09
CA THR A 176 11.87 -9.21 12.58
C THR A 176 10.82 -8.67 11.61
N ARG A 177 10.15 -7.59 11.98
CA ARG A 177 9.24 -6.86 11.09
C ARG A 177 9.95 -6.30 9.85
N ASP A 178 11.27 -6.10 9.93
CA ASP A 178 12.10 -5.51 8.89
C ASP A 178 12.87 -6.55 8.07
N THR A 179 12.75 -7.84 8.41
CA THR A 179 13.40 -8.93 7.68
C THR A 179 12.91 -9.00 6.24
N LEU A 180 13.84 -9.01 5.30
CA LEU A 180 13.53 -9.17 3.87
C LEU A 180 13.18 -10.61 3.53
N PHE A 181 12.02 -10.81 2.95
CA PHE A 181 11.54 -12.09 2.44
C PHE A 181 11.39 -12.07 0.93
N ALA A 182 11.76 -13.17 0.26
CA ALA A 182 11.44 -13.37 -1.14
C ALA A 182 9.93 -13.61 -1.28
N ILE A 183 9.23 -12.71 -1.98
CA ILE A 183 7.78 -12.74 -2.10
C ILE A 183 7.24 -13.63 -3.23
N GLY A 184 8.13 -14.27 -3.99
CA GLY A 184 7.75 -15.20 -5.06
C GLY A 184 6.73 -14.60 -6.01
N SER A 185 5.63 -15.31 -6.22
CA SER A 185 4.59 -14.91 -7.17
C SER A 185 3.74 -13.70 -6.76
N SER A 186 3.87 -13.20 -5.55
CA SER A 186 3.28 -11.90 -5.19
C SER A 186 3.89 -10.74 -6.01
N THR A 187 5.08 -10.95 -6.59
CA THR A 187 5.71 -10.07 -7.59
C THR A 187 4.80 -9.79 -8.80
N LYS A 188 3.87 -10.69 -9.12
CA LYS A 188 2.92 -10.52 -10.23
C LYS A 188 2.01 -9.31 -10.07
N ALA A 189 1.68 -8.93 -8.84
CA ALA A 189 0.92 -7.71 -8.55
C ALA A 189 1.67 -6.46 -9.02
N PHE A 190 2.98 -6.39 -8.78
CA PHE A 190 3.83 -5.28 -9.25
C PHE A 190 3.95 -5.25 -10.76
N THR A 191 3.99 -6.42 -11.40
CA THR A 191 3.99 -6.51 -12.87
C THR A 191 2.67 -6.00 -13.45
N ALA A 192 1.53 -6.40 -12.90
CA ALA A 192 0.23 -5.90 -13.34
C ALA A 192 0.08 -4.39 -13.08
N ALA A 193 0.53 -3.90 -11.92
CA ALA A 193 0.53 -2.48 -11.58
C ALA A 193 1.40 -1.67 -12.56
N SER A 194 2.57 -2.18 -12.97
CA SER A 194 3.43 -1.50 -13.95
C SER A 194 2.77 -1.33 -15.32
N LEU A 195 1.97 -2.33 -15.77
CA LEU A 195 1.16 -2.19 -16.99
C LEU A 195 0.03 -1.17 -16.78
N ALA A 196 -0.66 -1.21 -15.62
CA ALA A 196 -1.76 -0.30 -15.32
C ALA A 196 -1.31 1.17 -15.35
N VAL A 197 -0.15 1.47 -14.77
CA VAL A 197 0.47 2.81 -14.80
C VAL A 197 0.73 3.28 -16.24
N LEU A 198 1.21 2.39 -17.12
CA LEU A 198 1.45 2.73 -18.53
C LEU A 198 0.14 2.91 -19.31
N VAL A 199 -0.92 2.21 -18.92
CA VAL A 199 -2.27 2.43 -19.51
C VAL A 199 -2.81 3.78 -19.07
N GLU A 200 -2.67 4.15 -17.81
CA GLU A 200 -3.06 5.46 -17.28
C GLU A 200 -2.27 6.60 -17.94
N ASP A 201 -0.98 6.40 -18.21
CA ASP A 201 -0.15 7.33 -18.98
C ASP A 201 -0.51 7.40 -20.48
N GLY A 202 -1.46 6.59 -20.98
CA GLY A 202 -1.84 6.49 -22.39
C GLY A 202 -0.78 5.84 -23.30
N LYS A 203 0.24 5.18 -22.73
CA LYS A 203 1.34 4.54 -23.47
C LYS A 203 1.04 3.09 -23.85
N LEU A 204 0.09 2.47 -23.18
CA LEU A 204 -0.31 1.08 -23.37
C LEU A 204 -1.84 1.00 -23.37
N ALA A 205 -2.42 0.06 -24.11
CA ALA A 205 -3.83 -0.28 -24.01
C ALA A 205 -3.98 -1.76 -23.59
N TRP A 206 -4.85 -2.03 -22.62
CA TRP A 206 -5.07 -3.38 -22.08
C TRP A 206 -5.45 -4.41 -23.15
N ASP A 207 -6.18 -3.98 -24.18
CA ASP A 207 -6.81 -4.86 -25.17
C ASP A 207 -6.24 -4.68 -26.57
N ALA A 208 -5.17 -3.89 -26.74
CA ALA A 208 -4.41 -3.86 -28.00
C ALA A 208 -3.50 -5.09 -28.11
N PRO A 209 -3.22 -5.60 -29.33
CA PRO A 209 -2.31 -6.72 -29.51
C PRO A 209 -0.91 -6.43 -28.95
N VAL A 210 -0.32 -7.40 -28.23
CA VAL A 210 1.06 -7.31 -27.70
C VAL A 210 2.05 -6.96 -28.82
N ARG A 211 1.85 -7.47 -30.03
CA ARG A 211 2.69 -7.21 -31.19
C ARG A 211 2.73 -5.74 -31.63
N THR A 212 1.73 -4.95 -31.26
CA THR A 212 1.77 -3.48 -31.45
C THR A 212 2.96 -2.85 -30.74
N TYR A 213 3.34 -3.40 -29.59
CA TYR A 213 4.41 -2.89 -28.73
C TYR A 213 5.69 -3.74 -28.80
N LEU A 214 5.55 -5.04 -29.05
CA LEU A 214 6.64 -6.01 -29.22
C LEU A 214 6.46 -6.75 -30.56
N PRO A 215 6.91 -6.18 -31.71
CA PRO A 215 6.70 -6.78 -33.02
C PRO A 215 7.30 -8.19 -33.17
N THR A 216 8.34 -8.51 -32.39
CA THR A 216 9.01 -9.82 -32.38
C THR A 216 8.30 -10.86 -31.51
N PHE A 217 7.26 -10.49 -30.77
CA PHE A 217 6.48 -11.42 -29.97
C PHE A 217 5.86 -12.51 -30.87
N ALA A 218 6.09 -13.76 -30.53
CA ALA A 218 5.59 -14.90 -31.28
C ALA A 218 5.15 -16.02 -30.32
N LEU A 219 4.06 -16.68 -30.69
CA LEU A 219 3.61 -17.93 -30.10
C LEU A 219 3.36 -18.93 -31.25
N LYS A 220 3.40 -20.22 -30.95
CA LYS A 220 3.16 -21.28 -31.95
C LYS A 220 1.71 -21.29 -32.43
N ASP A 221 0.76 -21.00 -31.56
CA ASP A 221 -0.64 -20.79 -31.90
C ASP A 221 -0.78 -19.45 -32.61
N ASP A 222 -1.19 -19.46 -33.90
CA ASP A 222 -1.32 -18.26 -34.72
C ASP A 222 -2.36 -17.28 -34.18
N VAL A 223 -3.46 -17.78 -33.61
CA VAL A 223 -4.52 -16.95 -33.03
C VAL A 223 -3.99 -16.23 -31.80
N ALA A 224 -3.33 -16.97 -30.91
CA ALA A 224 -2.68 -16.39 -29.74
C ALA A 224 -1.60 -15.36 -30.12
N ARG A 225 -0.79 -15.66 -31.14
CA ARG A 225 0.27 -14.77 -31.64
C ARG A 225 -0.30 -13.42 -32.09
N GLU A 226 -1.38 -13.43 -32.86
CA GLU A 226 -1.96 -12.20 -33.45
C GLU A 226 -2.86 -11.43 -32.47
N HIS A 227 -3.53 -12.13 -31.54
CA HIS A 227 -4.58 -11.56 -30.70
C HIS A 227 -4.25 -11.51 -29.20
N MET A 228 -3.05 -11.95 -28.78
CA MET A 228 -2.60 -11.81 -27.39
C MET A 228 -2.55 -10.34 -26.99
N THR A 229 -3.15 -10.01 -25.86
CA THR A 229 -3.19 -8.64 -25.32
C THR A 229 -2.40 -8.55 -24.00
N PRO A 230 -2.01 -7.36 -23.55
CA PRO A 230 -1.43 -7.17 -22.23
C PRO A 230 -2.28 -7.77 -21.10
N ARG A 231 -3.61 -7.70 -21.23
CA ARG A 231 -4.57 -8.34 -20.32
C ARG A 231 -4.40 -9.87 -20.32
N ASP A 232 -4.25 -10.50 -21.47
CA ASP A 232 -4.07 -11.94 -21.57
C ASP A 232 -2.76 -12.41 -20.92
N LEU A 233 -1.69 -11.64 -21.04
CA LEU A 233 -0.41 -11.95 -20.40
C LEU A 233 -0.52 -12.10 -18.88
N VAL A 234 -1.40 -11.34 -18.24
CA VAL A 234 -1.56 -11.33 -16.78
C VAL A 234 -2.77 -12.09 -16.26
N THR A 235 -3.44 -12.87 -17.12
CA THR A 235 -4.66 -13.62 -16.75
C THR A 235 -4.56 -15.14 -16.93
N HIS A 236 -3.36 -15.65 -17.24
CA HIS A 236 -3.09 -17.10 -17.30
C HIS A 236 -3.95 -17.87 -18.30
N ARG A 237 -4.22 -17.30 -19.47
CA ARG A 237 -5.08 -17.90 -20.49
C ARG A 237 -4.44 -17.98 -21.87
N SER A 238 -3.11 -18.11 -21.92
CA SER A 238 -2.34 -18.17 -23.16
C SER A 238 -2.47 -19.48 -23.96
N GLY A 239 -2.99 -20.55 -23.35
CA GLY A 239 -2.97 -21.89 -23.92
C GLY A 239 -1.67 -22.67 -23.67
N LEU A 240 -0.61 -22.01 -23.19
CA LEU A 240 0.64 -22.67 -22.84
C LEU A 240 0.58 -23.33 -21.45
N PRO A 241 1.05 -24.56 -21.29
CA PRO A 241 1.29 -25.15 -19.96
C PRO A 241 2.46 -24.45 -19.27
N ARG A 242 2.76 -24.78 -18.02
CA ARG A 242 3.71 -24.06 -17.18
C ARG A 242 5.11 -23.89 -17.78
N HIS A 243 5.67 -24.89 -18.43
CA HIS A 243 7.02 -24.87 -19.01
C HIS A 243 8.12 -24.35 -18.03
N ASP A 244 8.02 -24.69 -16.75
CA ASP A 244 8.88 -24.12 -15.71
C ASP A 244 10.39 -24.39 -15.94
N PHE A 245 10.75 -25.55 -16.51
CA PHE A 245 12.14 -25.89 -16.80
C PHE A 245 12.78 -25.05 -17.93
N VAL A 246 11.98 -24.29 -18.66
CA VAL A 246 12.50 -23.43 -19.76
C VAL A 246 13.10 -22.13 -19.21
N TRP A 247 12.61 -21.64 -18.09
CA TRP A 247 13.01 -20.37 -17.52
C TRP A 247 13.78 -20.49 -16.19
N TYR A 248 13.50 -21.55 -15.40
CA TYR A 248 14.11 -21.70 -14.08
C TYR A 248 15.60 -21.97 -14.20
N ASN A 249 16.43 -21.07 -13.64
CA ASN A 249 17.90 -21.09 -13.75
C ASN A 249 18.45 -21.14 -15.20
N ALA A 250 17.64 -20.75 -16.18
CA ALA A 250 18.10 -20.69 -17.58
C ALA A 250 19.10 -19.54 -17.77
N PRO A 251 20.20 -19.75 -18.49
CA PRO A 251 21.18 -18.70 -18.79
C PRO A 251 20.71 -17.84 -19.95
N LEU A 252 19.46 -17.37 -19.89
CA LEU A 252 18.80 -16.60 -20.94
C LEU A 252 18.35 -15.25 -20.38
N THR A 253 18.51 -14.20 -21.17
CA THR A 253 17.89 -12.91 -20.90
C THR A 253 16.39 -12.96 -21.10
N ARG A 254 15.63 -12.02 -20.52
CA ARG A 254 14.18 -11.92 -20.75
C ARG A 254 13.85 -11.72 -22.24
N LYS A 255 14.66 -10.95 -22.96
CA LYS A 255 14.51 -10.78 -24.40
C LYS A 255 14.59 -12.11 -25.13
N GLU A 256 15.66 -12.89 -24.90
CA GLU A 256 15.84 -14.20 -25.51
C GLU A 256 14.71 -15.18 -25.15
N MET A 257 14.20 -15.13 -23.90
CA MET A 257 13.05 -15.96 -23.50
C MET A 257 11.80 -15.56 -24.29
N VAL A 258 11.51 -14.27 -24.46
CA VAL A 258 10.36 -13.78 -25.26
C VAL A 258 10.47 -14.21 -26.72
N GLU A 259 11.67 -14.11 -27.32
CA GLU A 259 11.91 -14.50 -28.70
C GLU A 259 11.75 -16.02 -28.94
N ARG A 260 11.93 -16.83 -27.90
CA ARG A 260 11.79 -18.30 -27.96
C ARG A 260 10.40 -18.84 -27.64
N LEU A 261 9.46 -18.01 -27.21
CA LEU A 261 8.10 -18.44 -26.87
C LEU A 261 7.40 -19.14 -28.04
N GLY A 262 7.69 -18.75 -29.29
CA GLY A 262 7.15 -19.36 -30.49
C GLY A 262 7.52 -20.84 -30.70
N HIS A 263 8.49 -21.36 -29.96
CA HIS A 263 8.88 -22.78 -29.99
C HIS A 263 8.14 -23.65 -28.99
N LEU A 264 7.36 -23.03 -28.06
CA LEU A 264 6.67 -23.74 -27.01
C LEU A 264 5.33 -24.28 -27.50
N GLU A 265 5.07 -25.58 -27.24
CA GLU A 265 3.82 -26.21 -27.59
C GLU A 265 2.71 -25.81 -26.64
N PRO A 266 1.58 -25.26 -27.16
CA PRO A 266 0.36 -25.14 -26.37
C PRO A 266 -0.29 -26.51 -26.16
N ASN A 267 -1.04 -26.68 -25.07
CA ASN A 267 -1.86 -27.87 -24.83
C ASN A 267 -3.34 -27.52 -24.62
N ALA A 268 -3.71 -26.29 -24.88
CA ALA A 268 -5.08 -25.80 -24.91
C ALA A 268 -5.17 -24.65 -25.92
N GLY A 269 -6.38 -24.32 -26.36
CA GLY A 269 -6.65 -23.17 -27.20
C GLY A 269 -6.43 -21.84 -26.43
N PHE A 270 -6.14 -20.80 -27.18
CA PHE A 270 -6.02 -19.44 -26.67
C PHE A 270 -7.33 -19.00 -25.98
N ARG A 271 -7.23 -18.51 -24.73
CA ARG A 271 -8.35 -18.11 -23.86
C ARG A 271 -9.30 -19.23 -23.44
N GLU A 272 -9.03 -20.47 -23.79
CA GLU A 272 -9.92 -21.61 -23.51
C GLU A 272 -10.03 -21.92 -22.01
N LYS A 273 -8.90 -21.89 -21.30
CA LYS A 273 -8.86 -22.19 -19.87
C LYS A 273 -7.74 -21.49 -19.13
N PHE A 274 -7.88 -21.43 -17.80
CA PHE A 274 -6.82 -20.98 -16.91
C PHE A 274 -5.69 -22.00 -16.87
N GLN A 275 -4.47 -21.55 -17.18
CA GLN A 275 -3.24 -22.32 -17.03
C GLN A 275 -2.16 -21.40 -16.48
N TYR A 276 -1.78 -21.61 -15.21
CA TYR A 276 -0.77 -20.77 -14.55
C TYR A 276 0.52 -20.71 -15.35
N GLN A 277 0.96 -19.51 -15.75
CA GLN A 277 2.08 -19.34 -16.68
C GLN A 277 3.00 -18.18 -16.25
N ASN A 278 4.23 -18.52 -15.89
CA ASN A 278 5.25 -17.53 -15.46
C ASN A 278 5.87 -16.77 -16.64
N LEU A 279 6.05 -17.44 -17.79
CA LEU A 279 6.63 -16.80 -18.99
C LEU A 279 5.75 -15.65 -19.52
N MET A 280 4.43 -15.75 -19.40
CA MET A 280 3.53 -14.68 -19.80
C MET A 280 3.67 -13.45 -18.88
N PHE A 281 3.78 -13.65 -17.58
CA PHE A 281 4.06 -12.55 -16.65
C PHE A 281 5.46 -11.95 -16.84
N MET A 282 6.46 -12.78 -17.14
CA MET A 282 7.80 -12.30 -17.51
C MET A 282 7.73 -11.45 -18.79
N THR A 283 6.97 -11.91 -19.79
CA THR A 283 6.73 -11.14 -21.03
C THR A 283 6.00 -9.83 -20.76
N ALA A 284 5.04 -9.81 -19.82
CA ALA A 284 4.34 -8.59 -19.41
C ALA A 284 5.30 -7.58 -18.78
N GLY A 285 6.21 -8.02 -17.91
CA GLY A 285 7.24 -7.16 -17.32
C GLY A 285 8.24 -6.65 -18.39
N TYR A 286 8.66 -7.52 -19.30
CA TYR A 286 9.51 -7.12 -20.41
C TYR A 286 8.82 -6.08 -21.31
N LEU A 287 7.56 -6.31 -21.67
CA LEU A 287 6.72 -5.38 -22.42
C LEU A 287 6.64 -4.01 -21.71
N ALA A 288 6.36 -4.01 -20.40
CA ALA A 288 6.29 -2.78 -19.61
C ALA A 288 7.60 -1.98 -19.67
N GLY A 289 8.73 -2.66 -19.54
CA GLY A 289 10.05 -2.03 -19.66
C GLY A 289 10.27 -1.43 -21.07
N GLN A 290 9.96 -2.16 -22.12
CA GLN A 290 10.10 -1.69 -23.52
C GLN A 290 9.23 -0.46 -23.81
N VAL A 291 7.96 -0.48 -23.39
CA VAL A 291 7.03 0.65 -23.56
C VAL A 291 7.47 1.87 -22.76
N ALA A 292 8.04 1.66 -21.57
CA ALA A 292 8.59 2.73 -20.74
C ALA A 292 9.96 3.25 -21.19
N GLY A 293 10.65 2.58 -22.11
CA GLY A 293 12.02 2.91 -22.54
C GLY A 293 13.08 2.65 -21.45
N THR A 294 12.83 1.70 -20.54
CA THR A 294 13.71 1.36 -19.42
C THR A 294 13.60 -0.13 -19.05
N THR A 295 14.14 -0.55 -17.90
CA THR A 295 13.91 -1.89 -17.36
C THR A 295 12.60 -1.95 -16.57
N TRP A 296 12.00 -3.14 -16.41
CA TRP A 296 10.84 -3.34 -15.54
C TRP A 296 11.18 -2.95 -14.09
N GLU A 297 12.36 -3.28 -13.63
CA GLU A 297 12.84 -2.94 -12.28
C GLU A 297 12.89 -1.44 -12.05
N ASP A 298 13.42 -0.68 -13.01
CA ASP A 298 13.53 0.78 -12.89
C ASP A 298 12.15 1.45 -12.99
N LEU A 299 11.26 0.92 -13.84
CA LEU A 299 9.88 1.38 -13.92
C LEU A 299 9.16 1.17 -12.59
N VAL A 300 9.21 -0.03 -12.00
CA VAL A 300 8.56 -0.33 -10.71
C VAL A 300 9.20 0.49 -9.59
N ARG A 301 10.52 0.63 -9.58
CA ARG A 301 11.20 1.46 -8.59
C ARG A 301 10.74 2.92 -8.66
N ALA A 302 10.63 3.48 -9.86
CA ALA A 302 10.27 4.88 -10.05
C ALA A 302 8.79 5.16 -9.79
N ARG A 303 7.91 4.25 -10.24
CA ARG A 303 6.46 4.48 -10.27
C ARG A 303 5.69 3.84 -9.11
N VAL A 304 6.32 2.89 -8.37
CA VAL A 304 5.69 2.20 -7.25
C VAL A 304 6.51 2.37 -5.98
N PHE A 305 7.77 1.90 -5.96
CA PHE A 305 8.53 1.87 -4.70
C PHE A 305 8.83 3.25 -4.14
N ARG A 306 9.30 4.20 -4.97
CA ARG A 306 9.61 5.56 -4.52
C ARG A 306 8.39 6.33 -4.03
N PRO A 307 7.28 6.39 -4.79
CA PRO A 307 6.08 7.10 -4.33
C PRO A 307 5.47 6.52 -3.05
N LEU A 308 5.61 5.21 -2.81
CA LEU A 308 5.10 4.53 -1.62
C LEU A 308 6.13 4.41 -0.48
N GLY A 309 7.30 5.01 -0.60
CA GLY A 309 8.35 4.95 0.42
C GLY A 309 8.89 3.52 0.68
N MET A 310 8.78 2.59 -0.28
CA MET A 310 9.22 1.19 -0.14
C MET A 310 10.75 1.06 -0.28
N THR A 311 11.48 1.66 0.65
CA THR A 311 12.95 1.81 0.56
C THR A 311 13.72 0.50 0.75
N SER A 312 13.14 -0.48 1.44
CA SER A 312 13.75 -1.79 1.70
C SER A 312 13.39 -2.85 0.65
N SER A 313 12.55 -2.51 -0.35
CA SER A 313 12.16 -3.44 -1.41
C SER A 313 13.20 -3.51 -2.53
N ASN A 314 13.49 -4.73 -3.00
CA ASN A 314 14.44 -4.96 -4.08
C ASN A 314 13.93 -6.04 -5.07
N PHE A 315 14.72 -6.35 -6.10
CA PHE A 315 14.34 -7.25 -7.19
C PHE A 315 15.17 -8.54 -7.28
N SER A 316 16.06 -8.76 -6.31
CA SER A 316 17.00 -9.86 -6.39
C SER A 316 17.30 -10.46 -5.02
N VAL A 317 17.23 -11.77 -4.92
CA VAL A 317 17.70 -12.50 -3.73
C VAL A 317 19.16 -12.15 -3.41
N ARG A 318 20.00 -11.99 -4.45
CA ARG A 318 21.41 -11.59 -4.29
C ARG A 318 21.57 -10.18 -3.70
N ASP A 319 20.60 -9.28 -3.94
CA ASP A 319 20.60 -7.96 -3.31
C ASP A 319 20.12 -8.05 -1.86
N SER A 320 19.14 -8.90 -1.57
CA SER A 320 18.75 -9.19 -0.18
C SER A 320 19.90 -9.76 0.64
N GLU A 321 20.73 -10.65 0.05
CA GLU A 321 21.91 -11.23 0.70
C GLU A 321 23.00 -10.22 1.09
N LYS A 322 22.98 -9.01 0.52
CA LYS A 322 23.89 -7.91 0.91
C LYS A 322 23.44 -7.19 2.17
N THR A 323 22.21 -7.43 2.62
CA THR A 323 21.68 -6.85 3.86
C THR A 323 21.93 -7.77 5.04
N ALA A 324 21.91 -7.21 6.26
CA ALA A 324 22.10 -8.01 7.48
C ALA A 324 20.83 -8.76 7.91
N ASP A 325 19.65 -8.32 7.44
CA ASP A 325 18.35 -8.85 7.86
C ASP A 325 17.53 -9.35 6.67
N TYR A 326 17.81 -10.59 6.25
CA TYR A 326 17.07 -11.29 5.21
C TYR A 326 16.82 -12.75 5.61
N ALA A 327 15.73 -13.32 5.12
CA ALA A 327 15.35 -14.69 5.40
C ALA A 327 16.02 -15.66 4.43
N LEU A 328 16.64 -16.70 4.98
CA LEU A 328 17.19 -17.80 4.21
C LEU A 328 16.09 -18.74 3.71
N PRO A 329 16.27 -19.38 2.54
CA PRO A 329 15.30 -20.35 2.04
C PRO A 329 15.44 -21.71 2.72
N TYR A 330 14.30 -22.30 3.09
CA TYR A 330 14.22 -23.61 3.72
C TYR A 330 13.19 -24.49 3.03
N GLN A 331 13.45 -25.80 3.04
CA GLN A 331 12.48 -26.83 2.69
C GLN A 331 12.36 -27.84 3.84
N GLU A 332 11.20 -28.44 4.00
CA GLU A 332 11.07 -29.58 4.89
C GLU A 332 11.69 -30.84 4.24
N LYS A 333 12.63 -31.47 4.94
CA LYS A 333 13.14 -32.78 4.61
C LYS A 333 13.28 -33.58 5.89
N ASP A 334 12.70 -34.78 5.91
CA ASP A 334 12.70 -35.67 7.09
C ASP A 334 12.13 -34.99 8.35
N LYS A 335 11.08 -34.21 8.20
CA LYS A 335 10.42 -33.39 9.26
C LYS A 335 11.30 -32.27 9.86
N VAL A 336 12.40 -31.93 9.23
CA VAL A 336 13.33 -30.89 9.67
C VAL A 336 13.41 -29.82 8.56
N ALA A 337 13.43 -28.54 8.96
CA ALA A 337 13.75 -27.45 8.04
C ALA A 337 15.23 -27.55 7.64
N ARG A 338 15.50 -27.66 6.34
CA ARG A 338 16.85 -27.68 5.79
C ARG A 338 17.02 -26.55 4.79
N ARG A 339 18.12 -25.83 4.88
CA ARG A 339 18.47 -24.79 3.93
C ARG A 339 18.64 -25.37 2.52
N ILE A 340 18.17 -24.63 1.50
CA ILE A 340 18.26 -24.95 0.08
C ILE A 340 19.04 -23.89 -0.67
#